data_1c1efab93bd0598c203d39d6e9b79433
#
_entry.id   1c1efab93bd0598c203d39d6e9b79433
#
_cell.length_a   1.000
_cell.length_b   1.000
_cell.length_c   1.000
_cell.angle_alpha   90.00
_cell.angle_beta   90.00
_cell.angle_gamma   90.00
#
_symmetry.space_group_name_H-M   'P 1'
#
loop_
_entity.id
_entity.type
_entity.pdbx_description
1 polymer ?
#
loop_
_entity_poly.entity_id
_entity_poly.type
_entity_poly.pdbx_seq_one_letter_code
_entity_poly.pdbx_strand_id
1 'polypeptide(L)'
;MLKGLILGKQKKMEDSGLLILENLIKLTRSSENKFKRGNFKGALDDKIKAHAILKSKSSDEKMIQKYRKELSSLYSSKFDLIYDHKLKIDEIKINQIVKMLERKSEEKLKNLDYRGAIKALRRAEKYISN
;
A
#
# COMPACT_ATOMS: atom_id res chain seq x y z
N MET A 1 15.49 35.74 -8.47
CA MET A 1 14.47 35.37 -7.48
C MET A 1 13.20 34.82 -8.09
N LEU A 2 12.66 35.42 -9.15
CA LEU A 2 11.46 34.92 -9.84
C LEU A 2 11.68 33.54 -10.48
N LYS A 3 12.86 33.30 -11.03
CA LYS A 3 13.21 31.97 -11.59
C LYS A 3 13.25 30.88 -10.54
N GLY A 4 13.71 31.20 -9.34
CA GLY A 4 13.75 30.25 -8.22
C GLY A 4 12.37 29.87 -7.74
N LEU A 5 11.42 30.82 -7.73
CA LEU A 5 10.04 30.59 -7.33
C LEU A 5 9.30 29.71 -8.34
N ILE A 6 9.51 29.95 -9.63
CA ILE A 6 8.90 29.16 -10.71
C ILE A 6 9.45 27.72 -10.70
N LEU A 7 10.77 27.58 -10.56
CA LEU A 7 11.42 26.27 -10.42
C LEU A 7 10.96 25.55 -9.15
N GLY A 8 10.73 26.30 -8.06
CA GLY A 8 10.20 25.75 -6.83
C GLY A 8 8.78 25.20 -6.98
N LYS A 9 7.94 25.87 -7.76
CA LYS A 9 6.58 25.38 -8.05
C LYS A 9 6.60 24.14 -8.93
N GLN A 10 7.48 24.08 -9.94
CA GLN A 10 7.65 22.89 -10.78
C GLN A 10 8.20 21.70 -9.97
N LYS A 11 9.18 21.94 -9.10
CA LYS A 11 9.67 20.93 -8.18
C LYS A 11 8.57 20.42 -7.25
N LYS A 12 7.70 21.31 -6.76
CA LYS A 12 6.58 20.90 -5.91
C LYS A 12 5.59 19.99 -6.64
N MET A 13 5.38 20.19 -7.94
CA MET A 13 4.51 19.32 -8.73
C MET A 13 5.13 17.95 -9.00
N GLU A 14 6.43 17.91 -9.29
CA GLU A 14 7.18 16.65 -9.41
C GLU A 14 7.40 15.99 -8.05
N ASP A 15 7.73 16.80 -7.04
CA ASP A 15 7.98 16.35 -5.68
C ASP A 15 6.71 15.84 -4.98
N SER A 16 5.52 16.29 -5.38
CA SER A 16 4.27 15.82 -4.77
C SER A 16 4.06 14.33 -5.00
N GLY A 17 4.39 13.83 -6.20
CA GLY A 17 4.35 12.40 -6.49
C GLY A 17 5.38 11.62 -5.70
N LEU A 18 6.60 12.16 -5.58
CA LEU A 18 7.66 11.57 -4.77
C LEU A 18 7.32 11.60 -3.29
N LEU A 19 6.74 12.69 -2.79
CA LEU A 19 6.30 12.78 -1.39
C LEU A 19 5.23 11.74 -1.05
N ILE A 20 4.29 11.53 -1.96
CA ILE A 20 3.26 10.50 -1.78
C ILE A 20 3.90 9.12 -1.71
N LEU A 21 4.83 8.83 -2.62
CA LEU A 21 5.55 7.56 -2.65
C LEU A 21 6.38 7.37 -1.36
N GLU A 22 7.10 8.41 -0.92
CA GLU A 22 7.86 8.37 0.32
C GLU A 22 6.96 8.13 1.52
N ASN A 23 5.80 8.77 1.57
CA ASN A 23 4.82 8.56 2.64
C ASN A 23 4.29 7.13 2.64
N LEU A 24 3.99 6.58 1.47
CA LEU A 24 3.58 5.18 1.34
C LEU A 24 4.64 4.23 1.89
N ILE A 25 5.90 4.45 1.50
CA ILE A 25 7.01 3.62 1.96
C ILE A 25 7.21 3.75 3.47
N LYS A 26 7.18 4.98 3.99
CA LYS A 26 7.31 5.23 5.44
C LYS A 26 6.19 4.55 6.23
N LEU A 27 4.96 4.68 5.78
CA LEU A 27 3.80 4.06 6.44
C LEU A 27 3.91 2.55 6.41
N THR A 28 4.32 1.98 5.28
CA THR A 28 4.48 0.53 5.13
C THR A 28 5.60 0.01 6.03
N ARG A 29 6.75 0.68 6.06
CA ARG A 29 7.86 0.33 6.96
C ARG A 29 7.48 0.47 8.42
N SER A 30 6.80 1.55 8.77
CA SER A 30 6.30 1.77 10.13
C SER A 30 5.34 0.67 10.54
N SER A 31 4.41 0.31 9.66
CA SER A 31 3.47 -0.78 9.90
C SER A 31 4.20 -2.10 10.13
N GLU A 32 5.19 -2.44 9.29
CA GLU A 32 5.97 -3.66 9.43
C GLU A 32 6.75 -3.69 10.74
N ASN A 33 7.38 -2.58 11.11
CA ASN A 33 8.14 -2.47 12.36
C ASN A 33 7.23 -2.62 13.58
N LYS A 34 6.07 -1.97 13.57
CA LYS A 34 5.07 -2.09 14.64
C LYS A 34 4.53 -3.51 14.75
N PHE A 35 4.29 -4.14 13.60
CA PHE A 35 3.85 -5.54 13.54
C PHE A 35 4.88 -6.47 14.20
N LYS A 36 6.15 -6.31 13.87
CA LYS A 36 7.25 -7.10 14.46
C LYS A 36 7.37 -6.91 15.97
N ARG A 37 7.04 -5.71 16.46
CA ARG A 37 7.07 -5.39 17.90
C ARG A 37 5.81 -5.84 18.64
N GLY A 38 4.81 -6.38 17.95
CA GLY A 38 3.54 -6.77 18.54
C GLY A 38 2.52 -5.65 18.68
N ASN A 39 2.82 -4.45 18.19
CA ASN A 39 1.88 -3.33 18.18
C ASN A 39 0.97 -3.43 16.95
N PHE A 40 0.04 -4.37 16.99
CA PHE A 40 -0.83 -4.67 15.84
C PHE A 40 -1.83 -3.55 15.55
N LYS A 41 -2.32 -2.88 16.57
CA LYS A 41 -3.24 -1.75 16.38
C LYS A 41 -2.56 -0.59 15.63
N GLY A 42 -1.36 -0.20 16.06
CA GLY A 42 -0.60 0.84 15.37
C GLY A 42 -0.19 0.43 13.96
N ALA A 43 0.19 -0.83 13.77
CA ALA A 43 0.52 -1.38 12.46
C ALA A 43 -0.68 -1.32 11.52
N LEU A 44 -1.87 -1.64 12.00
CA LEU A 44 -3.10 -1.57 11.23
C LEU A 44 -3.45 -0.13 10.85
N ASP A 45 -3.31 0.82 11.77
CA ASP A 45 -3.57 2.23 11.48
C ASP A 45 -2.69 2.75 10.35
N ASP A 46 -1.39 2.44 10.40
CA ASP A 46 -0.46 2.81 9.33
C ASP A 46 -0.83 2.13 8.02
N LYS A 47 -1.24 0.87 8.08
CA LYS A 47 -1.62 0.08 6.92
C LYS A 47 -2.88 0.63 6.24
N ILE A 48 -3.86 1.02 7.03
CA ILE A 48 -5.09 1.63 6.51
C ILE A 48 -4.77 2.93 5.78
N LYS A 49 -3.90 3.76 6.34
CA LYS A 49 -3.47 5.01 5.71
C LYS A 49 -2.73 4.75 4.40
N ALA A 50 -1.78 3.81 4.39
CA ALA A 50 -1.03 3.45 3.19
C ALA A 50 -1.96 2.89 2.10
N HIS A 51 -2.87 2.01 2.48
CA HIS A 51 -3.85 1.42 1.57
C HIS A 51 -4.74 2.48 0.93
N ALA A 52 -5.23 3.43 1.71
CA ALA A 52 -6.07 4.52 1.20
C ALA A 52 -5.32 5.39 0.19
N ILE A 53 -4.07 5.72 0.46
CA ILE A 53 -3.22 6.48 -0.46
C ILE A 53 -3.00 5.69 -1.75
N LEU A 54 -2.62 4.43 -1.65
CA LEU A 54 -2.37 3.57 -2.80
C LEU A 54 -3.61 3.44 -3.67
N LYS A 55 -4.75 3.24 -3.06
CA LYS A 55 -6.02 3.11 -3.75
C LYS A 55 -6.40 4.39 -4.52
N SER A 56 -6.17 5.56 -3.91
CA SER A 56 -6.44 6.84 -4.55
C SER A 56 -5.49 7.15 -5.72
N LYS A 57 -4.31 6.51 -5.75
CA LYS A 57 -3.26 6.73 -6.76
C LYS A 57 -3.04 5.54 -7.67
N SER A 58 -3.97 4.58 -7.70
CA SER A 58 -3.81 3.35 -8.47
C SER A 58 -3.69 3.57 -9.99
N SER A 59 -4.05 4.75 -10.50
CA SER A 59 -3.87 5.10 -11.91
C SER A 59 -2.45 5.59 -12.25
N ASP A 60 -1.62 5.89 -11.26
CA ASP A 60 -0.24 6.34 -11.48
C ASP A 60 0.69 5.15 -11.59
N GLU A 61 0.93 4.67 -12.81
CA GLU A 61 1.74 3.47 -13.06
C GLU A 61 3.18 3.59 -12.58
N LYS A 62 3.81 4.75 -12.75
CA LYS A 62 5.21 4.95 -12.33
C LYS A 62 5.34 4.85 -10.81
N MET A 63 4.44 5.48 -10.09
CA MET A 63 4.41 5.43 -8.63
C MET A 63 4.14 4.01 -8.15
N ILE A 64 3.18 3.34 -8.76
CA ILE A 64 2.81 1.96 -8.42
C ILE A 64 3.98 1.02 -8.65
N GLN A 65 4.70 1.13 -9.77
CA GLN A 65 5.86 0.29 -10.05
C GLN A 65 6.99 0.49 -9.04
N LYS A 66 7.28 1.73 -8.67
CA LYS A 66 8.29 2.03 -7.65
C LYS A 66 7.87 1.47 -6.28
N TYR A 67 6.63 1.66 -5.91
CA TYR A 67 6.09 1.12 -4.67
C TYR A 67 6.14 -0.41 -4.65
N ARG A 68 5.84 -1.03 -5.78
CA ARG A 68 5.88 -2.49 -5.93
C ARG A 68 7.29 -3.05 -5.69
N LYS A 69 8.33 -2.37 -6.17
CA LYS A 69 9.72 -2.76 -5.90
C LYS A 69 10.03 -2.69 -4.41
N GLU A 70 9.58 -1.65 -3.73
CA GLU A 70 9.74 -1.52 -2.29
C GLU A 70 8.95 -2.58 -1.53
N LEU A 71 7.73 -2.87 -1.97
CA LEU A 71 6.93 -3.94 -1.36
C LEU A 71 7.62 -5.29 -1.43
N SER A 72 8.25 -5.61 -2.55
CA SER A 72 8.94 -6.90 -2.70
C SER A 72 10.11 -7.06 -1.76
N SER A 73 10.72 -5.94 -1.34
CA SER A 73 11.80 -5.97 -0.33
C SER A 73 11.26 -6.01 1.10
N LEU A 74 10.07 -5.46 1.33
CA LEU A 74 9.46 -5.42 2.67
C LEU A 74 8.71 -6.69 3.01
N TYR A 75 8.00 -7.26 2.04
CA TYR A 75 7.26 -8.49 2.23
C TYR A 75 8.11 -9.68 1.82
N SER A 76 8.64 -10.38 2.80
CA SER A 76 9.49 -11.56 2.58
C SER A 76 8.70 -12.84 2.29
N SER A 77 7.39 -12.78 2.21
CA SER A 77 6.54 -13.94 1.99
C SER A 77 6.55 -14.36 0.53
N LYS A 78 7.34 -15.38 0.19
CA LYS A 78 7.35 -15.99 -1.14
C LYS A 78 5.98 -16.50 -1.56
N PHE A 79 5.17 -16.90 -0.59
CA PHE A 79 3.82 -17.42 -0.82
C PHE A 79 2.92 -16.36 -1.47
N ASP A 80 2.95 -15.15 -0.95
CA ASP A 80 2.15 -14.05 -1.51
C ASP A 80 2.57 -13.69 -2.93
N LEU A 81 3.89 -13.71 -3.21
CA LEU A 81 4.41 -13.46 -4.56
C LEU A 81 3.99 -14.55 -5.54
N ILE A 82 4.04 -15.80 -5.14
CA ILE A 82 3.61 -16.93 -5.97
C ILE A 82 2.12 -16.85 -6.25
N TYR A 83 1.34 -16.51 -5.25
CA TYR A 83 -0.11 -16.34 -5.37
C TYR A 83 -0.45 -15.24 -6.39
N ASP A 84 0.22 -14.10 -6.31
CA ASP A 84 0.03 -12.99 -7.23
C ASP A 84 0.36 -13.37 -8.68
N HIS A 85 1.43 -14.15 -8.89
CA HIS A 85 1.82 -14.62 -10.22
C HIS A 85 0.81 -15.60 -10.84
N LYS A 86 0.16 -16.40 -10.05
CA LYS A 86 -0.84 -17.36 -10.54
C LYS A 86 -2.17 -16.71 -10.91
N LEU A 87 -2.42 -15.52 -10.38
CA LEU A 87 -3.67 -14.82 -10.62
C LEU A 87 -3.52 -13.79 -11.74
N LYS A 88 -3.42 -14.27 -12.98
CA LYS A 88 -3.68 -13.44 -14.15
C LYS A 88 -5.19 -13.24 -14.27
N ILE A 89 -5.71 -12.35 -13.47
CA ILE A 89 -7.16 -12.09 -13.40
C ILE A 89 -7.44 -10.75 -14.07
N ASP A 90 -8.54 -10.65 -14.78
CA ASP A 90 -8.95 -9.40 -15.38
C ASP A 90 -9.29 -8.33 -14.31
N GLU A 91 -9.30 -7.07 -14.73
CA GLU A 91 -9.46 -5.91 -13.86
C GLU A 91 -10.72 -5.96 -12.98
N ILE A 92 -11.81 -6.51 -13.53
CA ILE A 92 -13.09 -6.62 -12.82
C ILE A 92 -12.97 -7.58 -11.64
N LYS A 93 -12.36 -8.73 -11.87
CA LYS A 93 -12.14 -9.73 -10.83
C LYS A 93 -11.17 -9.21 -9.76
N ILE A 94 -10.13 -8.49 -10.18
CA ILE A 94 -9.20 -7.84 -9.25
C ILE A 94 -9.95 -6.91 -8.31
N ASN A 95 -10.81 -6.04 -8.84
CA ASN A 95 -11.60 -5.12 -8.03
C ASN A 95 -12.53 -5.85 -7.06
N GLN A 96 -13.15 -6.94 -7.48
CA GLN A 96 -13.97 -7.77 -6.61
C GLN A 96 -13.16 -8.39 -5.47
N ILE A 97 -11.97 -8.88 -5.78
CA ILE A 97 -11.07 -9.48 -4.77
C ILE A 97 -10.63 -8.42 -3.77
N VAL A 98 -10.25 -7.22 -4.24
CA VAL A 98 -9.84 -6.11 -3.36
C VAL A 98 -10.98 -5.75 -2.41
N LYS A 99 -12.19 -5.60 -2.90
CA LYS A 99 -13.37 -5.30 -2.07
C LYS A 99 -13.63 -6.40 -1.03
N MET A 100 -13.52 -7.64 -1.44
CA MET A 100 -13.68 -8.78 -0.53
C MET A 100 -12.63 -8.75 0.58
N LEU A 101 -11.37 -8.49 0.24
CA LEU A 101 -10.28 -8.41 1.21
C LEU A 101 -10.44 -7.21 2.16
N GLU A 102 -10.91 -6.08 1.65
CA GLU A 102 -11.22 -4.91 2.48
C GLU A 102 -12.31 -5.22 3.50
N ARG A 103 -13.40 -5.89 3.07
CA ARG A 103 -14.48 -6.32 3.96
C ARG A 103 -13.97 -7.31 5.01
N LYS A 104 -13.14 -8.24 4.59
CA LYS A 104 -12.53 -9.23 5.49
C LYS A 104 -11.68 -8.53 6.54
N SER A 105 -10.91 -7.52 6.14
CA SER A 105 -10.12 -6.71 7.07
C SER A 105 -11.02 -6.00 8.09
N GLU A 106 -12.12 -5.39 7.64
CA GLU A 106 -13.08 -4.71 8.52
C GLU A 106 -13.72 -5.68 9.53
N GLU A 107 -14.11 -6.87 9.07
CA GLU A 107 -14.68 -7.90 9.96
C GLU A 107 -13.68 -8.32 11.02
N LYS A 108 -12.44 -8.53 10.64
CA LYS A 108 -11.39 -8.90 11.57
C LYS A 108 -11.11 -7.78 12.57
N LEU A 109 -11.17 -6.53 12.12
CA LEU A 109 -11.03 -5.38 13.01
C LEU A 109 -12.15 -5.32 14.03
N LYS A 110 -13.39 -5.60 13.64
CA LYS A 110 -14.54 -5.67 14.56
C LYS A 110 -14.32 -6.72 15.65
N ASN A 111 -13.65 -7.81 15.32
CA ASN A 111 -13.33 -8.89 16.27
C ASN A 111 -11.99 -8.65 16.98
N LEU A 112 -11.41 -7.45 16.85
CA LEU A 112 -10.11 -7.07 17.42
C LEU A 112 -8.95 -7.93 16.94
N ASP A 113 -9.10 -8.59 15.80
CA ASP A 113 -8.04 -9.37 15.16
C ASP A 113 -7.23 -8.46 14.23
N TYR A 114 -6.39 -7.62 14.83
CA TYR A 114 -5.57 -6.65 14.09
C TYR A 114 -4.59 -7.31 13.13
N ARG A 115 -4.01 -8.44 13.54
CA ARG A 115 -3.06 -9.18 12.71
C ARG A 115 -3.74 -9.71 11.44
N GLY A 116 -4.92 -10.29 11.58
CA GLY A 116 -5.70 -10.76 10.44
C GLY A 116 -6.15 -9.64 9.51
N ALA A 117 -6.54 -8.49 10.10
CA ALA A 117 -6.90 -7.31 9.33
C ALA A 117 -5.73 -6.78 8.50
N ILE A 118 -4.52 -6.73 9.06
CA ILE A 118 -3.31 -6.33 8.36
C ILE A 118 -3.01 -7.27 7.19
N LYS A 119 -3.11 -8.58 7.39
CA LYS A 119 -2.86 -9.58 6.35
C LYS A 119 -3.82 -9.42 5.18
N ALA A 120 -5.10 -9.14 5.46
CA ALA A 120 -6.09 -8.92 4.41
C ALA A 120 -5.76 -7.67 3.60
N LEU A 121 -5.37 -6.57 4.24
CA LEU A 121 -4.99 -5.33 3.56
C LEU A 121 -3.70 -5.49 2.75
N ARG A 122 -2.72 -6.25 3.24
CA ARG A 122 -1.50 -6.56 2.49
C ARG A 122 -1.83 -7.27 1.18
N ARG A 123 -2.72 -8.23 1.21
CA ARG A 123 -3.17 -8.94 0.01
C ARG A 123 -3.86 -8.00 -0.95
N ALA A 124 -4.76 -7.15 -0.44
CA ALA A 124 -5.46 -6.18 -1.27
C ALA A 124 -4.48 -5.22 -1.96
N GLU A 125 -3.48 -4.73 -1.23
CA GLU A 125 -2.45 -3.83 -1.78
C GLU A 125 -1.69 -4.45 -2.95
N LYS A 126 -1.38 -5.73 -2.87
CA LYS A 126 -0.67 -6.43 -3.94
C LYS A 126 -1.49 -6.46 -5.23
N TYR A 127 -2.79 -6.66 -5.13
CA TYR A 127 -3.67 -6.60 -6.29
C TYR A 127 -3.76 -5.19 -6.88
N ILE A 128 -3.77 -4.16 -6.04
CA ILE A 128 -3.79 -2.77 -6.50
C ILE A 128 -2.47 -2.42 -7.21
N SER A 129 -1.34 -2.88 -6.67
CA SER A 129 0.00 -2.56 -7.20
C SER A 129 0.41 -3.43 -8.39
N ASN A 130 -0.31 -4.47 -8.68
CA ASN A 130 -0.13 -5.26 -9.89
C ASN A 130 -0.87 -4.61 -11.06
#